data_579789fa386c5067ae296ebd691fad0d
#
_entry.id   579789fa386c5067ae296ebd691fad0d
#
_cell.length_a   1.000
_cell.length_b   1.000
_cell.length_c   1.000
_cell.angle_alpha   90.00
_cell.angle_beta   90.00
_cell.angle_gamma   90.00
#
_symmetry.space_group_name_H-M   'P 1'
#
loop_
_entity.id
_entity.type
_entity.pdbx_description
1 polymer ?
#
loop_
_entity_poly.entity_id
_entity_poly.type
_entity_poly.pdbx_seq_one_letter_code
_entity_poly.pdbx_strand_id
1 'polypeptide(L)'
;MSNLTLGSLFDGSGGFPLAGMMAGITPIWASEIEPFPIRVTTKRIPHMKHYGDISKMNGGKIEPVDIITFGSPCQNLSLAGKREGLNGEKSSMFFEAIRVIKEMRESTNGEYPRWIVWENVPGAMSSSKGQDFRTVLEEICKIKDETVHIPMPEKKWTTAGEIVGNDYSVAYRILDAQYFGVPQRRRRIFLVADFAGECAGKVLFEIGRAHV
;
A
#
# COMPACT_ATOMS: atom_id res chain seq x y z
N MET A 1 9.19 -3.28 23.85
CA MET A 1 8.40 -2.82 22.71
C MET A 1 8.49 -3.92 21.67
N SER A 2 7.37 -4.48 21.21
CA SER A 2 7.40 -5.44 20.09
C SER A 2 7.85 -4.68 18.86
N ASN A 3 8.93 -5.14 18.22
CA ASN A 3 9.38 -4.55 16.97
C ASN A 3 8.35 -4.89 15.90
N LEU A 4 7.73 -3.88 15.29
CA LEU A 4 6.84 -4.05 14.15
C LEU A 4 7.59 -4.70 13.00
N THR A 5 6.89 -5.53 12.24
CA THR A 5 7.39 -6.24 11.07
C THR A 5 6.81 -5.70 9.77
N LEU A 6 7.56 -5.81 8.67
CA LEU A 6 7.18 -5.25 7.38
C LEU A 6 7.39 -6.23 6.24
N GLY A 7 6.39 -6.34 5.37
CA GLY A 7 6.46 -6.94 4.06
C GLY A 7 6.33 -5.87 2.97
N SER A 8 7.11 -5.97 1.89
CA SER A 8 7.09 -4.99 0.81
C SER A 8 6.75 -5.65 -0.52
N LEU A 9 5.70 -5.16 -1.20
CA LEU A 9 5.32 -5.61 -2.54
C LEU A 9 5.76 -4.57 -3.57
N PHE A 10 6.20 -5.03 -4.74
CA PHE A 10 6.80 -4.19 -5.78
C PHE A 10 7.97 -3.38 -5.24
N ASP A 11 8.84 -4.07 -4.52
CA ASP A 11 9.82 -3.47 -3.61
C ASP A 11 10.85 -2.58 -4.31
N GLY A 12 11.12 -2.84 -5.58
CA GLY A 12 12.20 -2.16 -6.28
C GLY A 12 13.53 -2.35 -5.54
N SER A 13 14.27 -1.28 -5.34
CA SER A 13 15.57 -1.31 -4.65
C SER A 13 15.48 -1.17 -3.11
N GLY A 14 14.32 -1.46 -2.51
CA GLY A 14 14.16 -1.53 -1.06
C GLY A 14 13.88 -0.20 -0.37
N GLY A 15 13.16 0.71 -1.03
CA GLY A 15 12.86 2.02 -0.45
C GLY A 15 12.02 1.93 0.82
N PHE A 16 10.95 1.15 0.82
CA PHE A 16 10.12 0.93 1.99
C PHE A 16 10.82 0.13 3.09
N PRO A 17 11.48 -1.01 2.80
CA PRO A 17 12.30 -1.71 3.80
C PRO A 17 13.34 -0.84 4.47
N LEU A 18 14.08 -0.03 3.69
CA LEU A 18 15.07 0.90 4.24
C LEU A 18 14.43 1.94 5.18
N ALA A 19 13.33 2.55 4.75
CA ALA A 19 12.58 3.50 5.58
C ALA A 19 12.06 2.84 6.87
N GLY A 20 11.56 1.61 6.76
CA GLY A 20 11.14 0.79 7.90
C GLY A 20 12.27 0.58 8.90
N MET A 21 13.45 0.15 8.44
CA MET A 21 14.63 -0.04 9.31
C MET A 21 15.04 1.27 10.01
N MET A 22 15.00 2.41 9.31
CA MET A 22 15.29 3.71 9.92
C MET A 22 14.27 4.10 10.99
N ALA A 23 13.04 3.59 10.91
CA ALA A 23 11.97 3.77 11.89
C ALA A 23 11.94 2.67 12.98
N GLY A 24 12.91 1.73 13.00
CA GLY A 24 12.93 0.61 13.96
C GLY A 24 11.96 -0.52 13.62
N ILE A 25 11.49 -0.59 12.38
CA ILE A 25 10.62 -1.65 11.86
C ILE A 25 11.49 -2.70 11.15
N THR A 26 11.21 -3.99 11.38
CA THR A 26 12.01 -5.08 10.80
C THR A 26 11.39 -5.57 9.49
N PRO A 27 12.07 -5.39 8.33
CA PRO A 27 11.62 -5.99 7.07
C PRO A 27 11.85 -7.50 7.10
N ILE A 28 10.77 -8.25 6.85
CA ILE A 28 10.77 -9.72 6.88
C ILE A 28 10.88 -10.28 5.46
N TRP A 29 10.08 -9.73 4.52
CA TRP A 29 10.08 -10.20 3.15
C TRP A 29 9.75 -9.10 2.14
N ALA A 30 10.12 -9.37 0.89
CA ALA A 30 9.76 -8.52 -0.26
C ALA A 30 9.32 -9.36 -1.46
N SER A 31 8.52 -8.75 -2.34
CA SER A 31 8.18 -9.23 -3.68
C SER A 31 8.69 -8.26 -4.72
N GLU A 32 9.53 -8.74 -5.62
CA GLU A 32 10.11 -8.01 -6.74
C GLU A 32 10.51 -9.04 -7.81
N ILE A 33 10.39 -8.68 -9.09
CA ILE A 33 10.72 -9.58 -10.21
C ILE A 33 12.02 -9.20 -10.92
N GLU A 34 12.43 -7.93 -10.80
CA GLU A 34 13.60 -7.42 -11.49
C GLU A 34 14.90 -7.88 -10.81
N PRO A 35 15.80 -8.54 -11.55
CA PRO A 35 17.01 -9.11 -10.95
C PRO A 35 17.96 -8.09 -10.32
N PHE A 36 18.04 -6.87 -10.86
CA PHE A 36 18.94 -5.86 -10.34
C PHE A 36 18.49 -5.31 -8.97
N PRO A 37 17.23 -4.84 -8.79
CA PRO A 37 16.70 -4.47 -7.49
C PRO A 37 16.83 -5.59 -6.44
N ILE A 38 16.50 -6.83 -6.79
CA ILE A 38 16.63 -7.99 -5.88
C ILE A 38 18.09 -8.14 -5.39
N ARG A 39 19.08 -8.03 -6.28
CA ARG A 39 20.50 -8.08 -5.87
C ARG A 39 20.88 -6.96 -4.90
N VAL A 40 20.33 -5.75 -5.12
CA VAL A 40 20.59 -4.61 -4.23
C VAL A 40 20.06 -4.90 -2.82
N THR A 41 18.79 -5.30 -2.72
CA THR A 41 18.14 -5.56 -1.43
C THR A 41 18.72 -6.79 -0.73
N THR A 42 19.02 -7.88 -1.45
CA THR A 42 19.70 -9.07 -0.89
C THR A 42 21.06 -8.71 -0.29
N LYS A 43 21.80 -7.78 -0.91
CA LYS A 43 23.10 -7.33 -0.36
C LYS A 43 22.96 -6.41 0.84
N ARG A 44 21.95 -5.53 0.84
CA ARG A 44 21.78 -4.48 1.85
C ARG A 44 20.96 -4.93 3.05
N ILE A 45 20.01 -5.84 2.83
CA ILE A 45 19.09 -6.37 3.84
C ILE A 45 19.10 -7.91 3.73
N PRO A 46 20.23 -8.56 4.11
CA PRO A 46 20.45 -9.98 3.83
C PRO A 46 19.50 -10.94 4.58
N HIS A 47 18.85 -10.49 5.62
CA HIS A 47 17.85 -11.27 6.36
C HIS A 47 16.45 -11.24 5.73
N MET A 48 16.18 -10.30 4.81
CA MET A 48 14.88 -10.15 4.17
C MET A 48 14.69 -11.22 3.08
N LYS A 49 13.61 -11.98 3.18
CA LYS A 49 13.29 -13.04 2.23
C LYS A 49 12.64 -12.47 0.95
N HIS A 50 13.02 -12.99 -0.21
CA HIS A 50 12.42 -12.61 -1.49
C HIS A 50 11.45 -13.67 -1.99
N TYR A 51 10.21 -13.26 -2.31
CA TYR A 51 9.17 -14.14 -2.84
C TYR A 51 8.98 -14.03 -4.36
N GLY A 52 9.70 -13.10 -5.03
CA GLY A 52 9.65 -12.94 -6.48
C GLY A 52 8.32 -12.37 -6.98
N ASP A 53 7.70 -13.07 -7.93
CA ASP A 53 6.48 -12.64 -8.62
C ASP A 53 5.25 -12.70 -7.72
N ILE A 54 4.59 -11.56 -7.53
CA ILE A 54 3.40 -11.42 -6.69
C ILE A 54 2.24 -12.29 -7.17
N SER A 55 2.12 -12.54 -8.47
CA SER A 55 1.06 -13.38 -9.03
C SER A 55 1.17 -14.86 -8.58
N LYS A 56 2.36 -15.26 -8.12
CA LYS A 56 2.65 -16.61 -7.61
C LYS A 56 2.65 -16.68 -6.09
N MET A 57 2.54 -15.54 -5.41
CA MET A 57 2.47 -15.51 -3.96
C MET A 57 1.10 -15.98 -3.46
N ASN A 58 1.11 -16.66 -2.32
CA ASN A 58 -0.08 -16.95 -1.54
C ASN A 58 0.07 -16.28 -0.18
N GLY A 59 -0.72 -15.24 0.08
CA GLY A 59 -0.65 -14.44 1.30
C GLY A 59 -0.87 -15.24 2.58
N GLY A 60 -1.67 -16.30 2.51
CA GLY A 60 -1.92 -17.18 3.65
C GLY A 60 -0.81 -18.20 3.94
N LYS A 61 0.25 -18.27 3.10
CA LYS A 61 1.37 -19.19 3.26
C LYS A 61 2.72 -18.51 3.48
N ILE A 62 2.74 -17.19 3.44
CA ILE A 62 3.95 -16.40 3.74
C ILE A 62 3.91 -15.94 5.20
N GLU A 63 5.07 -15.52 5.71
CA GLU A 63 5.19 -15.06 7.09
C GLU A 63 4.31 -13.83 7.33
N PRO A 64 3.40 -13.86 8.32
CA PRO A 64 2.56 -12.70 8.65
C PRO A 64 3.41 -11.52 9.14
N VAL A 65 3.00 -10.30 8.77
CA VAL A 65 3.68 -9.06 9.14
C VAL A 65 2.68 -8.00 9.60
N ASP A 66 3.11 -7.10 10.47
CA ASP A 66 2.27 -6.01 10.97
C ASP A 66 1.90 -5.00 9.88
N ILE A 67 2.84 -4.77 8.95
CA ILE A 67 2.72 -3.73 7.92
C ILE A 67 3.01 -4.34 6.54
N ILE A 68 2.13 -4.10 5.57
CA ILE A 68 2.45 -4.33 4.15
C ILE A 68 2.54 -2.98 3.44
N THR A 69 3.65 -2.77 2.74
CA THR A 69 3.87 -1.58 1.91
C THR A 69 3.87 -1.95 0.43
N PHE A 70 3.31 -1.09 -0.42
CA PHE A 70 3.32 -1.31 -1.86
C PHE A 70 3.17 -0.04 -2.68
N GLY A 71 3.91 0.03 -3.80
CA GLY A 71 3.77 1.04 -4.83
C GLY A 71 3.40 0.37 -6.15
N SER A 72 2.12 0.06 -6.36
CA SER A 72 1.68 -0.62 -7.57
C SER A 72 1.88 0.26 -8.82
N PRO A 73 2.31 -0.30 -9.97
CA PRO A 73 2.34 0.44 -11.22
C PRO A 73 0.97 1.05 -11.54
N CYS A 74 0.95 2.35 -11.95
CA CYS A 74 -0.27 3.10 -12.24
C CYS A 74 -1.04 2.63 -13.48
N GLN A 75 -0.53 1.66 -14.23
CA GLN A 75 -1.13 1.25 -15.48
C GLN A 75 -2.34 0.35 -15.21
N ASN A 76 -3.53 0.80 -15.69
CA ASN A 76 -4.75 0.00 -15.83
C ASN A 76 -5.59 -0.28 -14.58
N LEU A 77 -5.71 0.65 -13.63
CA LEU A 77 -6.78 0.57 -12.62
C LEU A 77 -8.19 0.61 -13.26
N SER A 78 -8.34 1.30 -14.41
CA SER A 78 -9.59 1.46 -15.15
C SER A 78 -10.10 0.19 -15.85
N LEU A 79 -9.27 -0.82 -16.09
CA LEU A 79 -9.68 -2.07 -16.74
C LEU A 79 -10.38 -3.05 -15.79
N ALA A 80 -10.36 -2.81 -14.49
CA ALA A 80 -11.02 -3.66 -13.51
C ALA A 80 -12.58 -3.54 -13.51
N GLY A 81 -13.14 -2.55 -14.18
CA GLY A 81 -14.60 -2.36 -14.33
C GLY A 81 -15.29 -3.34 -15.29
N LYS A 82 -14.55 -4.07 -16.12
CA LYS A 82 -15.08 -5.13 -16.97
C LYS A 82 -14.62 -6.49 -16.47
N ARG A 83 -15.37 -7.06 -15.55
CA ARG A 83 -15.34 -8.49 -15.24
C ARG A 83 -15.86 -9.27 -16.44
N GLU A 84 -15.09 -9.40 -17.49
CA GLU A 84 -15.27 -10.42 -18.50
C GLU A 84 -14.30 -11.57 -18.22
N GLY A 85 -14.84 -12.64 -17.69
CA GLY A 85 -14.36 -14.02 -17.77
C GLY A 85 -12.91 -14.30 -17.36
N LEU A 86 -12.71 -15.47 -16.77
CA LEU A 86 -11.45 -16.10 -16.30
C LEU A 86 -10.26 -16.16 -17.31
N ASN A 87 -10.35 -15.46 -18.45
CA ASN A 87 -9.32 -15.42 -19.50
C ASN A 87 -8.85 -14.00 -19.87
N GLY A 88 -9.20 -12.95 -19.10
CA GLY A 88 -8.72 -11.58 -19.34
C GLY A 88 -7.32 -11.38 -18.77
N GLU A 89 -6.32 -11.33 -19.62
CA GLU A 89 -4.94 -10.99 -19.29
C GLU A 89 -4.84 -9.65 -18.54
N LYS A 90 -4.12 -9.67 -17.40
CA LYS A 90 -3.70 -8.58 -16.52
C LYS A 90 -4.77 -8.10 -15.54
N SER A 91 -4.99 -8.86 -14.47
CA SER A 91 -5.39 -8.25 -13.21
C SER A 91 -4.36 -7.15 -12.90
N SER A 92 -4.81 -5.92 -12.59
CA SER A 92 -3.84 -4.87 -12.31
C SER A 92 -3.03 -5.29 -11.08
N MET A 93 -1.75 -4.98 -11.04
CA MET A 93 -0.86 -5.33 -9.94
C MET A 93 -1.38 -4.85 -8.58
N PHE A 94 -2.21 -3.81 -8.59
CA PHE A 94 -2.91 -3.34 -7.40
C PHE A 94 -3.85 -4.42 -6.82
N PHE A 95 -4.64 -5.11 -7.67
CA PHE A 95 -5.54 -6.16 -7.19
C PHE A 95 -4.79 -7.40 -6.71
N GLU A 96 -3.61 -7.69 -7.26
CA GLU A 96 -2.73 -8.73 -6.72
C GLU A 96 -2.25 -8.39 -5.31
N ALA A 97 -1.91 -7.11 -5.05
CA ALA A 97 -1.57 -6.68 -3.69
C ALA A 97 -2.76 -6.84 -2.74
N ILE A 98 -3.96 -6.42 -3.15
CA ILE A 98 -5.18 -6.60 -2.35
C ILE A 98 -5.47 -8.08 -2.09
N ARG A 99 -5.26 -8.96 -3.08
CA ARG A 99 -5.42 -10.41 -2.93
C ARG A 99 -4.46 -10.96 -1.85
N VAL A 100 -3.18 -10.65 -1.94
CA VAL A 100 -2.18 -11.12 -0.97
C VAL A 100 -2.52 -10.64 0.45
N ILE A 101 -2.97 -9.38 0.60
CA ILE A 101 -3.38 -8.81 1.89
C ILE A 101 -4.61 -9.56 2.43
N LYS A 102 -5.64 -9.76 1.61
CA LYS A 102 -6.86 -10.49 2.02
C LYS A 102 -6.54 -11.93 2.43
N GLU A 103 -5.73 -12.66 1.65
CA GLU A 103 -5.30 -14.02 1.96
C GLU A 103 -4.54 -14.10 3.30
N MET A 104 -3.65 -13.13 3.60
CA MET A 104 -2.96 -13.08 4.88
C MET A 104 -3.92 -12.82 6.02
N ARG A 105 -4.83 -11.87 5.87
CA ARG A 105 -5.84 -11.56 6.91
C ARG A 105 -6.77 -12.75 7.16
N GLU A 106 -7.21 -13.42 6.10
CA GLU A 106 -8.06 -14.61 6.23
C GLU A 106 -7.33 -15.74 7.00
N SER A 107 -6.08 -16.01 6.67
CA SER A 107 -5.28 -17.05 7.34
C SER A 107 -4.90 -16.73 8.79
N THR A 108 -4.97 -15.47 9.19
CA THR A 108 -4.63 -14.98 10.53
C THR A 108 -5.84 -14.48 11.31
N ASN A 109 -7.05 -14.86 10.91
CA ASN A 109 -8.31 -14.40 11.54
C ASN A 109 -8.41 -12.86 11.65
N GLY A 110 -7.88 -12.15 10.68
CA GLY A 110 -7.91 -10.69 10.61
C GLY A 110 -6.83 -9.97 11.43
N GLU A 111 -5.87 -10.68 12.01
CA GLU A 111 -4.81 -10.09 12.84
C GLU A 111 -3.74 -9.39 11.98
N TYR A 112 -3.27 -10.03 10.91
CA TYR A 112 -2.20 -9.53 10.06
C TYR A 112 -2.60 -9.39 8.58
N PRO A 113 -2.12 -8.36 7.86
CA PRO A 113 -1.49 -7.18 8.43
C PRO A 113 -2.53 -6.30 9.15
N ARG A 114 -2.07 -5.58 10.20
CA ARG A 114 -2.87 -4.50 10.78
C ARG A 114 -2.83 -3.26 9.90
N TRP A 115 -1.65 -2.95 9.32
CA TRP A 115 -1.42 -1.73 8.57
C TRP A 115 -1.06 -2.00 7.12
N ILE A 116 -1.51 -1.13 6.24
CA ILE A 116 -0.97 -1.04 4.89
C ILE A 116 -0.54 0.39 4.58
N VAL A 117 0.49 0.51 3.74
CA VAL A 117 0.93 1.78 3.16
C VAL A 117 1.00 1.62 1.65
N TRP A 118 0.20 2.39 0.94
CA TRP A 118 0.23 2.45 -0.51
C TRP A 118 0.82 3.77 -0.98
N GLU A 119 1.71 3.72 -1.98
CA GLU A 119 2.30 4.90 -2.62
C GLU A 119 1.98 4.93 -4.10
N ASN A 120 1.74 6.12 -4.63
CA ASN A 120 1.60 6.30 -6.08
C ASN A 120 1.87 7.74 -6.53
N VAL A 121 1.87 7.96 -7.84
CA VAL A 121 1.95 9.32 -8.40
C VAL A 121 0.62 10.06 -8.21
N PRO A 122 0.61 11.40 -8.03
CA PRO A 122 -0.63 12.18 -7.85
C PRO A 122 -1.61 12.04 -9.02
N GLY A 123 -1.13 11.68 -10.22
CA GLY A 123 -1.96 11.40 -11.40
C GLY A 123 -3.00 10.30 -11.17
N ALA A 124 -2.78 9.37 -10.24
CA ALA A 124 -3.75 8.35 -9.86
C ALA A 124 -5.10 8.95 -9.40
N MET A 125 -5.06 10.13 -8.75
CA MET A 125 -6.28 10.83 -8.27
C MET A 125 -7.13 11.44 -9.38
N SER A 126 -6.58 11.65 -10.57
CA SER A 126 -7.29 12.25 -11.71
C SER A 126 -7.52 11.27 -12.86
N SER A 127 -6.90 10.10 -12.82
CA SER A 127 -7.08 9.04 -13.81
C SER A 127 -8.54 8.63 -13.92
N SER A 128 -9.02 8.39 -15.13
CA SER A 128 -10.43 8.06 -15.42
C SER A 128 -11.42 9.03 -14.74
N LYS A 129 -11.11 10.33 -14.75
CA LYS A 129 -11.91 11.37 -14.06
C LYS A 129 -12.05 11.13 -12.55
N GLY A 130 -11.06 10.49 -11.92
CA GLY A 130 -11.03 10.18 -10.48
C GLY A 130 -11.65 8.84 -10.08
N GLN A 131 -12.18 8.07 -11.05
CA GLN A 131 -12.77 6.75 -10.78
C GLN A 131 -11.71 5.74 -10.30
N ASP A 132 -10.50 5.80 -10.86
CA ASP A 132 -9.44 4.88 -10.47
C ASP A 132 -9.07 5.05 -8.99
N PHE A 133 -8.98 6.29 -8.51
CA PHE A 133 -8.69 6.54 -7.10
C PHE A 133 -9.85 6.14 -6.17
N ARG A 134 -11.10 6.35 -6.61
CA ARG A 134 -12.26 5.80 -5.90
C ARG A 134 -12.15 4.29 -5.75
N THR A 135 -11.80 3.58 -6.82
CA THR A 135 -11.61 2.12 -6.80
C THR A 135 -10.53 1.73 -5.80
N VAL A 136 -9.39 2.45 -5.75
CA VAL A 136 -8.34 2.22 -4.75
C VAL A 136 -8.89 2.34 -3.33
N LEU A 137 -9.61 3.42 -3.03
CA LEU A 137 -10.19 3.64 -1.71
C LEU A 137 -11.22 2.56 -1.35
N GLU A 138 -12.12 2.22 -2.28
CA GLU A 138 -13.14 1.19 -2.05
C GLU A 138 -12.52 -0.19 -1.82
N GLU A 139 -11.57 -0.61 -2.65
CA GLU A 139 -10.97 -1.95 -2.53
C GLU A 139 -10.13 -2.10 -1.23
N ILE A 140 -9.50 -1.02 -0.78
CA ILE A 140 -8.81 -1.02 0.52
C ILE A 140 -9.82 -1.09 1.68
N CYS A 141 -10.89 -0.31 1.65
CA CYS A 141 -11.95 -0.39 2.66
C CYS A 141 -12.64 -1.76 2.69
N LYS A 142 -12.86 -2.37 1.51
CA LYS A 142 -13.46 -3.71 1.36
C LYS A 142 -12.63 -4.86 1.93
N ILE A 143 -11.41 -4.60 2.37
CA ILE A 143 -10.64 -5.57 3.16
C ILE A 143 -11.31 -5.81 4.53
N LYS A 144 -12.03 -4.82 5.07
CA LYS A 144 -12.76 -4.89 6.36
C LYS A 144 -14.28 -4.88 6.19
N ASP A 145 -14.79 -4.12 5.25
CA ASP A 145 -16.22 -3.92 5.03
C ASP A 145 -16.55 -4.03 3.54
N GLU A 146 -17.04 -5.18 3.11
CA GLU A 146 -17.38 -5.46 1.72
C GLU A 146 -18.53 -4.58 1.19
N THR A 147 -19.32 -4.00 2.08
CA THR A 147 -20.49 -3.20 1.73
C THR A 147 -20.15 -1.74 1.45
N VAL A 148 -18.92 -1.31 1.72
CA VAL A 148 -18.52 0.08 1.60
C VAL A 148 -18.66 0.58 0.16
N HIS A 149 -19.25 1.77 0.05
CA HIS A 149 -19.35 2.52 -1.20
C HIS A 149 -18.88 3.95 -0.96
N ILE A 150 -17.91 4.40 -1.75
CA ILE A 150 -17.34 5.73 -1.62
C ILE A 150 -17.92 6.63 -2.73
N PRO A 151 -18.63 7.71 -2.38
CA PRO A 151 -19.18 8.61 -3.38
C PRO A 151 -18.07 9.35 -4.13
N MET A 152 -18.32 9.63 -5.40
CA MET A 152 -17.44 10.54 -6.16
C MET A 152 -17.55 11.95 -5.60
N PRO A 153 -16.42 12.67 -5.47
CA PRO A 153 -16.47 14.08 -5.10
C PRO A 153 -17.11 14.91 -6.23
N GLU A 154 -17.84 15.96 -5.89
CA GLU A 154 -18.50 16.85 -6.87
C GLU A 154 -17.51 17.49 -7.87
N LYS A 155 -16.31 17.79 -7.45
CA LYS A 155 -15.29 18.42 -8.31
C LYS A 155 -14.08 17.52 -8.54
N LYS A 156 -13.22 17.42 -7.53
CA LYS A 156 -11.97 16.63 -7.57
C LYS A 156 -11.67 16.11 -6.19
N TRP A 157 -10.92 15.01 -6.12
CA TRP A 157 -10.33 14.53 -4.88
C TRP A 157 -9.45 15.61 -4.25
N THR A 158 -9.60 15.83 -2.97
CA THR A 158 -8.73 16.70 -2.18
C THR A 158 -7.33 16.10 -2.05
N THR A 159 -6.33 16.94 -1.76
CA THR A 159 -4.94 16.47 -1.62
C THR A 159 -4.69 15.69 -0.34
N ALA A 160 -5.66 15.65 0.56
CA ALA A 160 -5.69 14.85 1.78
C ALA A 160 -7.14 14.52 2.14
N GLY A 161 -7.36 13.36 2.76
CA GLY A 161 -8.68 12.94 3.24
C GLY A 161 -8.58 11.72 4.12
N GLU A 162 -9.66 11.43 4.83
CA GLU A 162 -9.79 10.30 5.73
C GLU A 162 -11.17 9.67 5.60
N ILE A 163 -11.19 8.35 5.72
CA ILE A 163 -12.41 7.53 5.80
C ILE A 163 -12.31 6.77 7.13
N VAL A 164 -13.34 6.88 7.96
CA VAL A 164 -13.44 6.17 9.22
C VAL A 164 -14.62 5.22 9.11
N GLY A 165 -14.35 3.93 9.27
CA GLY A 165 -15.36 2.87 9.32
C GLY A 165 -15.48 2.29 10.73
N ASN A 166 -16.20 1.18 10.84
CA ASN A 166 -16.29 0.46 12.11
C ASN A 166 -15.01 -0.37 12.31
N ASP A 167 -14.20 0.00 13.31
CA ASP A 167 -12.93 -0.65 13.66
C ASP A 167 -11.90 -0.67 12.49
N TYR A 168 -11.92 0.35 11.63
CA TYR A 168 -10.86 0.62 10.66
C TYR A 168 -10.86 2.08 10.21
N SER A 169 -9.72 2.54 9.70
CA SER A 169 -9.61 3.85 9.05
C SER A 169 -8.65 3.82 7.88
N VAL A 170 -8.87 4.70 6.94
CA VAL A 170 -8.03 4.91 5.75
C VAL A 170 -7.78 6.39 5.58
N ALA A 171 -6.53 6.81 5.58
CA ALA A 171 -6.15 8.20 5.34
C ALA A 171 -5.25 8.29 4.12
N TYR A 172 -5.37 9.38 3.36
CA TYR A 172 -4.47 9.64 2.25
C TYR A 172 -4.00 11.09 2.23
N ARG A 173 -2.78 11.32 1.73
CA ARG A 173 -2.18 12.65 1.61
C ARG A 173 -1.14 12.69 0.49
N ILE A 174 -1.08 13.82 -0.23
CA ILE A 174 0.05 14.10 -1.12
C ILE A 174 1.19 14.69 -0.30
N LEU A 175 2.35 14.04 -0.37
CA LEU A 175 3.60 14.50 0.22
C LEU A 175 4.58 14.87 -0.90
N ASP A 176 5.49 15.81 -0.63
CA ASP A 176 6.54 16.21 -1.56
C ASP A 176 7.90 16.10 -0.86
N ALA A 177 8.81 15.32 -1.43
CA ALA A 177 10.11 15.00 -0.83
C ALA A 177 10.93 16.24 -0.47
N GLN A 178 10.74 17.36 -1.18
CA GLN A 178 11.45 18.62 -0.90
C GLN A 178 11.25 19.14 0.54
N TYR A 179 10.14 18.78 1.19
CA TYR A 179 9.83 19.17 2.57
C TYR A 179 10.37 18.20 3.63
N PHE A 180 11.06 17.15 3.19
CA PHE A 180 11.61 16.10 4.05
C PHE A 180 13.14 15.98 3.92
N GLY A 181 13.82 17.11 3.68
CA GLY A 181 15.28 17.16 3.60
C GLY A 181 15.89 16.65 2.30
N VAL A 182 15.10 16.36 1.28
CA VAL A 182 15.56 15.92 -0.04
C VAL A 182 15.39 17.07 -1.04
N PRO A 183 16.45 17.58 -1.71
CA PRO A 183 16.37 18.68 -2.67
C PRO A 183 15.77 18.23 -4.01
N GLN A 184 14.61 17.59 -3.96
CA GLN A 184 13.89 17.09 -5.14
C GLN A 184 12.41 17.34 -5.01
N ARG A 185 11.80 17.95 -6.03
CA ARG A 185 10.34 18.00 -6.18
C ARG A 185 9.85 16.62 -6.60
N ARG A 186 9.44 15.80 -5.63
CA ARG A 186 8.90 14.47 -5.85
C ARG A 186 7.58 14.34 -5.08
N ARG A 187 6.50 14.70 -5.74
CA ARG A 187 5.16 14.57 -5.17
C ARG A 187 4.66 13.14 -5.31
N ARG A 188 4.18 12.58 -4.21
CA ARG A 188 3.54 11.26 -4.19
C ARG A 188 2.30 11.30 -3.32
N ILE A 189 1.29 10.55 -3.70
CA ILE A 189 0.19 10.24 -2.80
C ILE A 189 0.63 9.06 -1.93
N PHE A 190 0.43 9.20 -0.64
CA PHE A 190 0.52 8.12 0.33
C PHE A 190 -0.87 7.85 0.89
N LEU A 191 -1.17 6.58 1.06
CA LEU A 191 -2.38 6.13 1.74
C LEU A 191 -1.94 5.17 2.84
N VAL A 192 -2.50 5.36 4.03
CA VAL A 192 -2.32 4.47 5.19
C VAL A 192 -3.69 3.92 5.55
N ALA A 193 -3.79 2.62 5.78
CA ALA A 193 -4.97 2.03 6.40
C ALA A 193 -4.60 1.34 7.71
N ASP A 194 -5.44 1.51 8.73
CA ASP A 194 -5.44 0.77 10.00
C ASP A 194 -6.67 -0.15 10.01
N PHE A 195 -6.45 -1.45 10.06
CA PHE A 195 -7.51 -2.46 10.05
C PHE A 195 -7.91 -2.95 11.45
N ALA A 196 -7.44 -2.28 12.51
CA ALA A 196 -7.76 -2.59 13.88
C ALA A 196 -7.92 -1.32 14.73
N GLY A 197 -8.50 -0.25 14.14
CA GLY A 197 -8.74 1.01 14.82
C GLY A 197 -8.83 2.22 13.89
N GLU A 198 -8.84 3.40 14.47
CA GLU A 198 -9.08 4.68 13.79
C GLU A 198 -7.84 5.59 13.82
N CYS A 199 -6.64 5.00 13.62
CA CYS A 199 -5.39 5.73 13.77
C CYS A 199 -4.72 6.14 12.45
N ALA A 200 -5.27 5.80 11.28
CA ALA A 200 -4.65 6.11 9.99
C ALA A 200 -4.37 7.61 9.79
N GLY A 201 -5.35 8.45 10.13
CA GLY A 201 -5.18 9.91 10.09
C GLY A 201 -4.11 10.42 11.05
N LYS A 202 -4.05 9.89 12.26
CA LYS A 202 -3.01 10.24 13.24
C LYS A 202 -1.61 9.93 12.69
N VAL A 203 -1.44 8.76 12.07
CA VAL A 203 -0.15 8.35 11.47
C VAL A 203 0.22 9.28 10.31
N LEU A 204 -0.72 9.60 9.41
CA LEU A 204 -0.40 10.27 8.17
C LEU A 204 -0.40 11.81 8.28
N PHE A 205 -1.22 12.41 9.15
CA PHE A 205 -1.38 13.85 9.23
C PHE A 205 -0.47 14.53 10.26
N GLU A 206 0.04 13.79 11.24
CA GLU A 206 0.99 14.31 12.24
C GLU A 206 2.44 14.43 11.74
N ILE A 207 2.74 13.91 10.55
CA ILE A 207 4.08 13.96 9.90
C ILE A 207 4.52 15.42 9.60
N GLY A 208 4.14 16.41 10.18
CA GLY A 208 4.61 17.76 9.87
C GLY A 208 4.95 18.60 11.09
N ARG A 209 4.78 18.06 12.28
CA ARG A 209 5.07 18.81 13.52
C ARG A 209 6.50 18.71 14.01
N ALA A 210 7.31 17.81 13.43
CA ALA A 210 8.68 17.56 13.86
C ALA A 210 9.74 18.47 13.22
N HIS A 211 9.38 19.36 12.30
CA HIS A 211 10.33 20.18 11.55
C HIS A 211 9.83 21.63 11.35
N VAL A 212 9.31 22.24 12.41
CA VAL A 212 9.16 23.70 12.49
C VAL A 212 10.11 24.23 13.54
#